data_0c1829503fe01017c0d9de1a25b47190
#
_entry.id   0c1829503fe01017c0d9de1a25b47190
#
_cell.length_a   1.000
_cell.length_b   1.000
_cell.length_c   1.000
_cell.angle_alpha   90.00
_cell.angle_beta   90.00
_cell.angle_gamma   90.00
#
_symmetry.space_group_name_H-M   'P 1'
#
loop_
_entity.id
_entity.type
_entity.pdbx_description
1 polymer ?
#
loop_
_entity_poly.entity_id
_entity_poly.type
_entity_poly.pdbx_seq_one_letter_code
_entity_poly.pdbx_strand_id
1 'polypeptide(L)'
;MTTWVVDASVTVKWALPVQDGETHQEQALALLMDIQQGNGQVLQPPHWLAEVAAVLTRLAPKQSLSMIQRFLAMELPITTEWNVYEQACRLSVELKHHLFDTLYHAVALQSHDTVFITADTQYFRKAAKLGHIIELKDFAPLQS
;
A
#
# COMPACT_ATOMS: atom_id res chain seq x y z
N MET A 1 -12.36 -13.14 3.23
CA MET A 1 -11.90 -12.14 2.23
C MET A 1 -10.80 -11.31 2.85
N THR A 2 -9.70 -11.16 2.14
CA THR A 2 -8.57 -10.37 2.63
C THR A 2 -8.85 -8.87 2.48
N THR A 3 -8.50 -8.11 3.50
CA THR A 3 -8.44 -6.65 3.42
C THR A 3 -6.99 -6.24 3.22
N TRP A 4 -6.76 -5.46 2.18
CA TRP A 4 -5.42 -5.03 1.80
C TRP A 4 -5.15 -3.62 2.28
N VAL A 5 -3.99 -3.41 2.87
CA VAL A 5 -3.41 -2.09 3.09
C VAL A 5 -2.30 -1.95 2.06
N VAL A 6 -2.42 -1.00 1.14
CA VAL A 6 -1.57 -0.95 -0.06
C VAL A 6 -0.60 0.21 0.06
N ASP A 7 0.69 -0.11 0.12
CA ASP A 7 1.75 0.89 0.20
C ASP A 7 1.80 1.76 -1.06
N ALA A 8 2.25 3.00 -0.90
CA ALA A 8 2.44 3.90 -2.05
C ALA A 8 3.36 3.29 -3.11
N SER A 9 4.36 2.52 -2.70
CA SER A 9 5.26 1.82 -3.64
C SER A 9 4.52 0.86 -4.57
N VAL A 10 3.37 0.36 -4.16
CA VAL A 10 2.51 -0.51 -4.97
C VAL A 10 1.49 0.31 -5.75
N THR A 11 0.81 1.23 -5.06
CA THR A 11 -0.26 2.04 -5.67
C THR A 11 0.23 2.84 -6.88
N VAL A 12 1.45 3.38 -6.82
CA VAL A 12 2.01 4.14 -7.95
C VAL A 12 2.15 3.28 -9.20
N LYS A 13 2.33 1.97 -9.05
CA LYS A 13 2.44 1.04 -10.18
C LYS A 13 1.11 0.86 -10.91
N TRP A 14 0.00 1.21 -10.28
CA TRP A 14 -1.31 1.20 -10.94
C TRP A 14 -1.45 2.33 -11.97
N ALA A 15 -0.72 3.42 -11.79
CA ALA A 15 -0.83 4.61 -12.62
C ALA A 15 0.29 4.77 -13.63
N LEU A 16 1.51 4.34 -13.26
CA LEU A 16 2.67 4.53 -14.13
C LEU A 16 2.63 3.55 -15.30
N PRO A 17 3.00 4.02 -16.51
CA PRO A 17 3.07 3.11 -17.66
C PRO A 17 4.17 2.06 -17.46
N VAL A 18 4.04 0.93 -18.15
CA VAL A 18 5.08 -0.10 -18.16
C VAL A 18 6.35 0.52 -18.71
N GLN A 19 7.41 0.51 -17.90
CA GLN A 19 8.71 1.06 -18.27
C GLN A 19 9.80 0.02 -18.02
N ASP A 20 10.88 0.13 -18.77
CA ASP A 20 12.08 -0.67 -18.53
C ASP A 20 12.58 -0.39 -17.12
N GLY A 21 12.77 -1.45 -16.32
CA GLY A 21 13.22 -1.33 -14.94
C GLY A 21 12.11 -1.30 -13.90
N GLU A 22 10.84 -1.14 -14.31
CA GLU A 22 9.70 -1.26 -13.39
C GLU A 22 9.44 -2.74 -13.11
N THR A 23 9.69 -3.17 -11.87
CA THR A 23 9.52 -4.57 -11.47
C THR A 23 8.15 -4.81 -10.86
N HIS A 24 7.63 -6.02 -11.07
CA HIS A 24 6.41 -6.51 -10.41
C HIS A 24 5.14 -5.71 -10.73
N GLN A 25 5.11 -5.02 -11.87
CA GLN A 25 3.92 -4.29 -12.28
C GLN A 25 2.75 -5.23 -12.55
N GLU A 26 3.00 -6.42 -13.07
CA GLU A 26 1.96 -7.42 -13.30
C GLU A 26 1.26 -7.79 -11.99
N GLN A 27 2.02 -7.99 -10.91
CA GLN A 27 1.48 -8.30 -9.61
C GLN A 27 0.64 -7.13 -9.07
N ALA A 28 1.12 -5.90 -9.24
CA ALA A 28 0.38 -4.71 -8.81
C ALA A 28 -0.96 -4.60 -9.54
N LEU A 29 -0.97 -4.81 -10.84
CA LEU A 29 -2.19 -4.77 -11.64
C LEU A 29 -3.14 -5.93 -11.30
N ALA A 30 -2.60 -7.12 -11.02
CA ALA A 30 -3.40 -8.26 -10.59
C ALA A 30 -4.09 -7.96 -9.26
N LEU A 31 -3.41 -7.31 -8.33
CA LEU A 31 -4.01 -6.87 -7.06
C LEU A 31 -5.15 -5.89 -7.31
N LEU A 32 -4.94 -4.90 -8.17
CA LEU A 32 -5.98 -3.93 -8.51
C LEU A 32 -7.21 -4.63 -9.10
N MET A 33 -7.00 -5.58 -10.00
CA MET A 33 -8.09 -6.35 -10.59
C MET A 33 -8.85 -7.14 -9.54
N ASP A 34 -8.15 -7.79 -8.61
CA ASP A 34 -8.80 -8.52 -7.52
C ASP A 34 -9.70 -7.60 -6.69
N ILE A 35 -9.22 -6.41 -6.38
CA ILE A 35 -9.99 -5.40 -5.63
C ILE A 35 -11.21 -4.97 -6.44
N GLN A 36 -11.05 -4.68 -7.72
CA GLN A 36 -12.14 -4.23 -8.59
C GLN A 36 -13.20 -5.31 -8.79
N GLN A 37 -12.80 -6.57 -8.76
CA GLN A 37 -13.72 -7.70 -8.90
C GLN A 37 -14.40 -8.10 -7.59
N GLY A 38 -14.07 -7.43 -6.49
CA GLY A 38 -14.64 -7.72 -5.20
C GLY A 38 -14.03 -8.91 -4.47
N ASN A 39 -12.88 -9.41 -4.92
CA ASN A 39 -12.17 -10.52 -4.30
C ASN A 39 -11.31 -10.09 -3.12
N GLY A 40 -11.17 -8.80 -2.90
CA GLY A 40 -10.47 -8.22 -1.77
C GLY A 40 -11.02 -6.83 -1.48
N GLN A 41 -10.81 -6.39 -0.26
CA GLN A 41 -11.17 -5.03 0.17
C GLN A 41 -9.90 -4.24 0.43
N VAL A 42 -10.03 -2.92 0.53
CA VAL A 42 -8.92 -2.02 0.85
C VAL A 42 -9.27 -1.21 2.09
N LEU A 43 -8.29 -1.02 2.95
CA LEU A 43 -8.38 -0.08 4.06
C LEU A 43 -7.04 0.63 4.17
N GLN A 44 -7.04 1.96 4.06
CA GLN A 44 -5.83 2.76 3.98
C GLN A 44 -5.67 3.69 5.18
N PRO A 45 -4.43 4.03 5.55
CA PRO A 45 -4.20 5.16 6.47
C PRO A 45 -4.47 6.49 5.75
N PRO A 46 -4.73 7.58 6.48
CA PRO A 46 -5.19 8.82 5.86
C PRO A 46 -4.16 9.51 4.96
N HIS A 47 -2.87 9.20 5.12
CA HIS A 47 -1.80 9.84 4.34
C HIS A 47 -1.50 9.17 2.99
N TRP A 48 -2.20 8.08 2.67
CA TRP A 48 -1.86 7.26 1.49
C TRP A 48 -1.86 8.07 0.19
N LEU A 49 -2.87 8.91 -0.01
CA LEU A 49 -2.99 9.66 -1.26
C LEU A 49 -1.90 10.74 -1.37
N ALA A 50 -1.57 11.39 -0.25
CA ALA A 50 -0.50 12.37 -0.22
C ALA A 50 0.86 11.75 -0.57
N GLU A 51 1.14 10.55 -0.08
CA GLU A 51 2.37 9.85 -0.45
C GLU A 51 2.41 9.48 -1.93
N VAL A 52 1.30 8.95 -2.45
CA VAL A 52 1.18 8.62 -3.87
C VAL A 52 1.38 9.89 -4.70
N ALA A 53 0.74 10.99 -4.31
CA ALA A 53 0.86 12.26 -4.99
C ALA A 53 2.32 12.76 -5.01
N ALA A 54 3.03 12.63 -3.89
CA ALA A 54 4.44 13.04 -3.81
C ALA A 54 5.31 12.27 -4.80
N VAL A 55 5.08 10.96 -4.93
CA VAL A 55 5.84 10.14 -5.89
C VAL A 55 5.48 10.50 -7.32
N LEU A 56 4.19 10.63 -7.64
CA LEU A 56 3.74 10.90 -9.00
C LEU A 56 4.16 12.28 -9.50
N THR A 57 4.16 13.29 -8.63
CA THR A 57 4.61 14.64 -9.02
C THR A 57 6.09 14.65 -9.35
N ARG A 58 6.87 13.79 -8.71
CA ARG A 58 8.30 13.67 -8.99
C ARG A 58 8.57 12.87 -10.25
N LEU A 59 7.88 11.73 -10.45
CA LEU A 59 8.17 10.79 -11.52
C LEU A 59 7.44 11.10 -12.83
N ALA A 60 6.24 11.66 -12.74
CA ALA A 60 5.39 11.93 -13.90
C ALA A 60 4.68 13.28 -13.75
N PRO A 61 5.44 14.39 -13.69
CA PRO A 61 4.85 15.69 -13.35
C PRO A 61 3.77 16.16 -14.32
N LYS A 62 3.84 15.75 -15.58
CA LYS A 62 2.85 16.18 -16.57
C LYS A 62 1.50 15.47 -16.42
N GLN A 63 1.53 14.21 -15.95
CA GLN A 63 0.32 13.40 -15.82
C GLN A 63 -0.17 13.28 -14.37
N SER A 64 0.59 13.80 -13.42
CA SER A 64 0.34 13.55 -11.99
C SER A 64 -1.05 14.00 -11.54
N LEU A 65 -1.51 15.20 -11.93
CA LEU A 65 -2.80 15.71 -11.49
C LEU A 65 -3.94 14.81 -11.96
N SER A 66 -3.90 14.35 -13.20
CA SER A 66 -4.91 13.44 -13.73
C SER A 66 -4.93 12.11 -12.99
N MET A 67 -3.74 11.56 -12.70
CA MET A 67 -3.60 10.30 -11.96
C MET A 67 -4.11 10.43 -10.53
N ILE A 68 -3.77 11.52 -9.85
CA ILE A 68 -4.21 11.77 -8.47
C ILE A 68 -5.72 11.90 -8.41
N GLN A 69 -6.33 12.58 -9.39
CA GLN A 69 -7.79 12.69 -9.46
C GLN A 69 -8.46 11.32 -9.60
N ARG A 70 -7.87 10.41 -10.38
CA ARG A 70 -8.40 9.05 -10.52
C ARG A 70 -8.33 8.29 -9.20
N PHE A 71 -7.21 8.42 -8.47
CA PHE A 71 -7.08 7.78 -7.16
C PHE A 71 -8.09 8.35 -6.16
N LEU A 72 -8.25 9.67 -6.16
CA LEU A 72 -9.24 10.31 -5.28
C LEU A 72 -10.66 9.80 -5.59
N ALA A 73 -10.98 9.61 -6.87
CA ALA A 73 -12.28 9.14 -7.29
C ALA A 73 -12.58 7.68 -6.89
N MET A 74 -11.56 6.90 -6.56
CA MET A 74 -11.75 5.53 -6.06
C MET A 74 -12.40 5.50 -4.68
N GLU A 75 -12.31 6.58 -3.92
CA GLU A 75 -12.92 6.71 -2.59
C GLU A 75 -12.57 5.52 -1.69
N LEU A 76 -11.28 5.17 -1.64
CA LEU A 76 -10.84 4.06 -0.82
C LEU A 76 -11.15 4.33 0.66
N PRO A 77 -11.66 3.33 1.40
CA PRO A 77 -11.88 3.47 2.83
C PRO A 77 -10.58 3.80 3.57
N ILE A 78 -10.67 4.72 4.53
CA ILE A 78 -9.54 5.11 5.37
C ILE A 78 -9.89 4.92 6.83
N THR A 79 -8.87 4.72 7.66
CA THR A 79 -9.02 4.64 9.11
C THR A 79 -8.17 5.70 9.78
N THR A 80 -8.74 6.34 10.81
CA THR A 80 -8.05 7.32 11.64
C THR A 80 -8.08 6.92 13.12
N GLU A 81 -8.26 5.62 13.40
CA GLU A 81 -8.37 5.09 14.75
C GLU A 81 -7.11 5.37 15.58
N TRP A 82 -7.30 5.74 16.84
CA TRP A 82 -6.20 6.02 17.74
C TRP A 82 -5.24 4.82 17.87
N ASN A 83 -5.78 3.60 17.93
CA ASN A 83 -4.97 2.40 18.08
C ASN A 83 -3.96 2.22 16.95
N VAL A 84 -4.32 2.65 15.74
CA VAL A 84 -3.41 2.61 14.60
C VAL A 84 -2.24 3.57 14.83
N TYR A 85 -2.51 4.80 15.22
CA TYR A 85 -1.45 5.79 15.49
C TYR A 85 -0.55 5.36 16.63
N GLU A 86 -1.14 4.86 17.72
CA GLU A 86 -0.38 4.39 18.87
C GLU A 86 0.60 3.29 18.46
N GLN A 87 0.11 2.29 17.74
CA GLN A 87 0.95 1.18 17.29
C GLN A 87 2.00 1.65 16.28
N ALA A 88 1.61 2.52 15.34
CA ALA A 88 2.54 3.05 14.34
C ALA A 88 3.72 3.79 14.99
N CYS A 89 3.45 4.58 16.02
CA CYS A 89 4.48 5.30 16.74
C CYS A 89 5.44 4.34 17.46
N ARG A 90 4.89 3.32 18.12
CA ARG A 90 5.71 2.30 18.79
C ARG A 90 6.61 1.58 17.79
N LEU A 91 6.04 1.15 16.66
CA LEU A 91 6.81 0.47 15.61
C LEU A 91 7.89 1.36 15.02
N SER A 92 7.58 2.64 14.81
CA SER A 92 8.56 3.59 14.28
C SER A 92 9.79 3.67 15.18
N VAL A 93 9.59 3.71 16.49
CA VAL A 93 10.67 3.73 17.47
C VAL A 93 11.43 2.39 17.48
N GLU A 94 10.71 1.29 17.57
CA GLU A 94 11.32 -0.05 17.66
C GLU A 94 12.10 -0.42 16.41
N LEU A 95 11.54 -0.17 15.24
CA LEU A 95 12.14 -0.54 13.97
C LEU A 95 13.11 0.51 13.45
N LYS A 96 13.15 1.68 14.08
CA LYS A 96 13.94 2.82 13.61
C LYS A 96 13.60 3.12 12.15
N HIS A 97 12.30 3.24 11.88
CA HIS A 97 11.80 3.44 10.54
C HIS A 97 10.77 4.57 10.52
N HIS A 98 10.60 5.21 9.38
CA HIS A 98 9.73 6.37 9.24
C HIS A 98 8.27 6.03 9.55
N LEU A 99 7.60 6.89 10.29
CA LEU A 99 6.20 6.71 10.71
C LEU A 99 5.24 6.47 9.55
N PHE A 100 5.47 7.12 8.41
CA PHE A 100 4.57 6.95 7.27
C PHE A 100 4.50 5.49 6.80
N ASP A 101 5.60 4.76 6.89
CA ASP A 101 5.61 3.34 6.54
C ASP A 101 4.98 2.48 7.64
N THR A 102 5.27 2.77 8.90
CA THR A 102 4.70 2.00 10.01
C THR A 102 3.21 2.24 10.18
N LEU A 103 2.67 3.39 9.72
CA LEU A 103 1.23 3.63 9.71
C LEU A 103 0.48 2.61 8.85
N TYR A 104 0.98 2.30 7.66
CA TYR A 104 0.37 1.25 6.83
C TYR A 104 0.34 -0.09 7.56
N HIS A 105 1.49 -0.48 8.10
CA HIS A 105 1.60 -1.77 8.77
C HIS A 105 0.70 -1.84 10.02
N ALA A 106 0.61 -0.74 10.76
CA ALA A 106 -0.24 -0.66 11.95
C ALA A 106 -1.72 -0.88 11.61
N VAL A 107 -2.17 -0.38 10.46
CA VAL A 107 -3.55 -0.66 10.01
C VAL A 107 -3.75 -2.17 9.85
N ALA A 108 -2.81 -2.85 9.21
CA ALA A 108 -2.92 -4.30 8.99
C ALA A 108 -2.88 -5.09 10.29
N LEU A 109 -2.12 -4.64 11.28
CA LEU A 109 -1.96 -5.35 12.54
C LEU A 109 -3.20 -5.29 13.43
N GLN A 110 -4.21 -4.48 13.10
CA GLN A 110 -5.43 -4.34 13.91
C GLN A 110 -6.43 -5.49 13.71
N SER A 111 -6.34 -6.24 12.61
CA SER A 111 -7.31 -7.29 12.29
C SER A 111 -6.62 -8.50 11.67
N HIS A 112 -7.11 -9.69 11.97
CA HIS A 112 -6.49 -10.94 11.52
C HIS A 112 -6.59 -11.16 10.01
N ASP A 113 -7.54 -10.54 9.33
CA ASP A 113 -7.78 -10.70 7.89
C ASP A 113 -7.16 -9.57 7.04
N THR A 114 -6.38 -8.69 7.65
CA THR A 114 -5.82 -7.52 7.00
C THR A 114 -4.31 -7.70 6.80
N VAL A 115 -3.84 -7.42 5.59
CA VAL A 115 -2.45 -7.62 5.19
C VAL A 115 -1.93 -6.35 4.50
N PHE A 116 -0.75 -5.92 4.93
CA PHE A 116 -0.01 -4.83 4.30
C PHE A 116 0.81 -5.39 3.15
N ILE A 117 0.64 -4.82 1.95
CA ILE A 117 1.42 -5.21 0.77
C ILE A 117 2.33 -4.06 0.36
N THR A 118 3.61 -4.36 0.19
CA THR A 118 4.63 -3.35 -0.09
C THR A 118 5.64 -3.85 -1.11
N ALA A 119 6.20 -2.93 -1.89
CA ALA A 119 7.36 -3.21 -2.75
C ALA A 119 8.67 -2.75 -2.10
N ASP A 120 8.63 -2.21 -0.88
CA ASP A 120 9.79 -1.76 -0.14
C ASP A 120 10.43 -2.94 0.60
N THR A 121 11.47 -3.52 0.02
CA THR A 121 12.15 -4.67 0.59
C THR A 121 12.88 -4.33 1.89
N GLN A 122 13.35 -3.09 2.04
CA GLN A 122 14.03 -2.67 3.25
C GLN A 122 13.08 -2.69 4.46
N TYR A 123 11.89 -2.12 4.30
CA TYR A 123 10.88 -2.16 5.36
C TYR A 123 10.45 -3.59 5.64
N PHE A 124 10.19 -4.38 4.59
CA PHE A 124 9.77 -5.77 4.74
C PHE A 124 10.77 -6.56 5.60
N ARG A 125 12.07 -6.41 5.34
CA ARG A 125 13.10 -7.13 6.11
C ARG A 125 13.05 -6.79 7.60
N LYS A 126 12.80 -5.52 7.94
CA LYS A 126 12.70 -5.09 9.34
C LYS A 126 11.44 -5.63 10.02
N ALA A 127 10.33 -5.69 9.28
CA ALA A 127 9.00 -5.84 9.85
C ALA A 127 8.36 -7.21 9.62
N ALA A 128 8.96 -8.08 8.82
CA ALA A 128 8.36 -9.36 8.43
C ALA A 128 8.00 -10.22 9.64
N LYS A 129 8.79 -10.18 10.70
CA LYS A 129 8.57 -10.98 11.92
C LYS A 129 7.25 -10.61 12.63
N LEU A 130 6.73 -9.42 12.39
CA LEU A 130 5.47 -8.97 13.00
C LEU A 130 4.24 -9.59 12.33
N GLY A 131 4.41 -10.16 11.13
CA GLY A 131 3.30 -10.70 10.37
C GLY A 131 2.46 -9.63 9.71
N HIS A 132 1.37 -10.05 9.08
CA HIS A 132 0.41 -9.17 8.41
C HIS A 132 1.05 -8.30 7.33
N ILE A 133 2.09 -8.82 6.66
CA ILE A 133 2.81 -8.10 5.62
C ILE A 133 3.31 -9.11 4.57
N ILE A 134 3.20 -8.72 3.30
CA ILE A 134 3.82 -9.46 2.19
C ILE A 134 4.53 -8.48 1.25
N GLU A 135 5.53 -8.99 0.54
CA GLU A 135 6.13 -8.24 -0.56
C GLU A 135 5.28 -8.40 -1.82
N LEU A 136 5.22 -7.33 -2.63
CA LEU A 136 4.47 -7.36 -3.88
C LEU A 136 4.87 -8.52 -4.79
N LYS A 137 6.15 -8.85 -4.84
CA LYS A 137 6.66 -9.94 -5.69
C LYS A 137 6.02 -11.30 -5.37
N ASP A 138 5.53 -11.47 -4.15
CA ASP A 138 4.93 -12.72 -3.68
C ASP A 138 3.41 -12.73 -3.80
N PHE A 139 2.81 -11.66 -4.32
CA PHE A 139 1.38 -11.62 -4.52
C PHE A 139 0.96 -12.56 -5.66
N ALA A 140 -0.04 -13.38 -5.37
CA ALA A 140 -0.69 -14.23 -6.37
C ALA A 140 -2.20 -14.06 -6.24
N PRO A 141 -2.91 -13.79 -7.35
CA PRO A 141 -4.36 -13.66 -7.29
C PRO A 141 -5.00 -15.00 -6.94
N LEU A 142 -6.16 -14.93 -6.28
CA LEU A 142 -6.95 -16.13 -6.02
C LEU A 142 -7.39 -16.72 -7.35
N GLN A 143 -7.04 -17.99 -7.59
CA GLN A 143 -7.54 -18.69 -8.76
C GLN A 143 -8.99 -19.11 -8.51
N SER A 144 -9.86 -18.66 -9.41
CA SER A 144 -11.25 -19.04 -9.38
C SER A 144 -11.41 -20.49 -9.85
#